data_e86aa3e75bf067b1077dab935ae7cfd2
#
_entry.id   e86aa3e75bf067b1077dab935ae7cfd2
#
_cell.length_a   1.000
_cell.length_b   1.000
_cell.length_c   1.000
_cell.angle_alpha   90.00
_cell.angle_beta   90.00
_cell.angle_gamma   90.00
#
_symmetry.space_group_name_H-M   'P 1'
#
loop_
_entity.id
_entity.type
_entity.pdbx_description
1 polymer ?
#
loop_
_entity_poly.entity_id
_entity_poly.type
_entity_poly.pdbx_seq_one_letter_code
_entity_poly.pdbx_strand_id
1 'polypeptide(L)'
;MDQYEILKHYFGYDRFRPGQERLIGAILSGRDVLGIMPTGGGKSLCYQVPALMLPGITLVISPLISLMKDQVTALRKAGVDAAYLNSTLSPDQIRLVYRRAYQGAYKLLYIAPERLSGEGFAALTQEMPVSLVAVDEAHCISQWGQDFRPSYLKISEFLHTLPRRPVVAAFTATATAQVRDDIAQRLELETPLCEVTGFDRPNLFLDVRSPQRKLPALLELVQERRGKSGIIYCATRSGVEKVCAALCQRGIPATRYHAGLDEEERQANQDDFQFDRRPVMVATNAFGMGIDKSNVSYVIHYNMPKSLEAYYQEAGRAGRDGEPADCILLYSAGDITTAKFLLENSGNEELDEEEQEQVRRQDQARLQAMIGYCRTSGCLRGRLLDYFGQAHGPACGNCGNCRGEYQLQDITVPAQMILSCVHRVKGRLGYYVGKTLLVQVLRGSRNQRVTDLGLDQLSTYGLMSRLPAEQVRTLMDFLESEGYLRTNPLHATLEPTPAAAKILFQGEKLSMPVRKDRAGEARRAGRKKTAASSPAPEAEDLFSALRAVRTRLAQEENVPAYVVFSNATLADMAEKAPRTMDEFLDVTGVGEVKAARYGEEFLRAIAEYLDQDCP
;
A
#
# COMPACT_ATOMS: atom_id res chain seq x y z
N MET A 1 3.37 33.63 11.03
CA MET A 1 2.33 32.74 10.48
C MET A 1 2.08 31.62 11.47
N ASP A 2 0.83 31.36 11.78
CA ASP A 2 0.44 30.18 12.54
C ASP A 2 0.38 28.94 11.64
N GLN A 3 0.09 27.76 12.22
CA GLN A 3 0.07 26.51 11.48
C GLN A 3 -1.03 26.44 10.39
N TYR A 4 -2.15 27.16 10.56
CA TYR A 4 -3.24 27.18 9.59
C TYR A 4 -2.94 28.16 8.44
N GLU A 5 -2.34 29.30 8.75
CA GLU A 5 -1.86 30.26 7.75
C GLU A 5 -0.80 29.60 6.84
N ILE A 6 0.15 28.83 7.41
CA ILE A 6 1.14 28.06 6.64
C ILE A 6 0.48 26.99 5.80
N LEU A 7 -0.49 26.26 6.36
CA LEU A 7 -1.23 25.22 5.64
C LEU A 7 -1.95 25.81 4.43
N LYS A 8 -2.63 26.96 4.59
CA LYS A 8 -3.32 27.62 3.49
C LYS A 8 -2.35 28.21 2.48
N HIS A 9 -1.36 28.98 2.92
CA HIS A 9 -0.44 29.73 2.05
C HIS A 9 0.38 28.80 1.14
N TYR A 10 1.07 27.79 1.73
CA TYR A 10 1.97 26.92 0.97
C TYR A 10 1.28 25.72 0.34
N PHE A 11 0.26 25.16 0.99
CA PHE A 11 -0.33 23.88 0.58
C PHE A 11 -1.78 23.99 0.09
N GLY A 12 -2.46 25.11 0.30
CA GLY A 12 -3.81 25.39 -0.21
C GLY A 12 -4.93 24.63 0.52
N TYR A 13 -4.69 24.18 1.75
CA TYR A 13 -5.70 23.50 2.56
C TYR A 13 -6.16 24.37 3.72
N ASP A 14 -7.48 24.39 3.97
CA ASP A 14 -8.08 25.17 5.07
C ASP A 14 -8.12 24.42 6.39
N ARG A 15 -7.97 23.08 6.35
CA ARG A 15 -8.10 22.22 7.54
C ARG A 15 -7.10 21.07 7.49
N PHE A 16 -6.61 20.71 8.67
CA PHE A 16 -5.86 19.50 8.86
C PHE A 16 -6.76 18.27 8.79
N ARG A 17 -6.21 17.16 8.30
CA ARG A 17 -6.86 15.86 8.38
C ARG A 17 -6.80 15.32 9.82
N PRO A 18 -7.68 14.36 10.20
CA PRO A 18 -7.65 13.76 11.54
C PRO A 18 -6.24 13.30 11.94
N GLY A 19 -5.82 13.67 13.15
CA GLY A 19 -4.53 13.34 13.74
C GLY A 19 -3.37 14.26 13.34
N GLN A 20 -3.41 14.96 12.19
CA GLN A 20 -2.31 15.85 11.77
C GLN A 20 -2.09 17.00 12.75
N GLU A 21 -3.15 17.67 13.16
CA GLU A 21 -3.09 18.82 14.07
C GLU A 21 -2.47 18.43 15.42
N ARG A 22 -2.83 17.28 15.96
CA ARG A 22 -2.26 16.78 17.23
C ARG A 22 -0.77 16.50 17.12
N LEU A 23 -0.33 15.85 16.02
CA LEU A 23 1.08 15.58 15.74
C LEU A 23 1.88 16.87 15.56
N ILE A 24 1.37 17.82 14.77
CA ILE A 24 1.99 19.14 14.56
C ILE A 24 2.12 19.90 15.87
N GLY A 25 1.05 19.97 16.67
CA GLY A 25 1.07 20.64 17.97
C GLY A 25 2.06 20.01 18.95
N ALA A 26 2.19 18.68 18.95
CA ALA A 26 3.18 17.98 19.78
C ALA A 26 4.62 18.32 19.36
N ILE A 27 4.92 18.29 18.06
CA ILE A 27 6.25 18.69 17.51
C ILE A 27 6.57 20.14 17.89
N LEU A 28 5.64 21.06 17.71
CA LEU A 28 5.83 22.48 18.03
C LEU A 28 6.00 22.75 19.53
N SER A 29 5.45 21.88 20.38
CA SER A 29 5.66 21.93 21.84
C SER A 29 6.95 21.26 22.31
N GLY A 30 7.78 20.75 21.38
CA GLY A 30 9.05 20.09 21.71
C GLY A 30 8.92 18.63 22.12
N ARG A 31 7.80 17.97 21.84
CA ARG A 31 7.53 16.57 22.16
C ARG A 31 7.76 15.67 20.96
N ASP A 32 8.42 14.52 21.17
CA ASP A 32 8.56 13.50 20.13
C ASP A 32 7.22 12.92 19.71
N VAL A 33 7.14 12.43 18.46
CA VAL A 33 5.92 11.84 17.92
C VAL A 33 6.17 10.56 17.15
N LEU A 34 5.19 9.66 17.20
CA LEU A 34 5.09 8.48 16.36
C LEU A 34 3.73 8.50 15.63
N GLY A 35 3.75 8.86 14.36
CA GLY A 35 2.56 8.96 13.52
C GLY A 35 2.36 7.73 12.64
N ILE A 36 1.28 6.95 12.91
CA ILE A 36 0.87 5.83 12.06
C ILE A 36 -0.32 6.29 11.21
N MET A 37 -0.06 6.56 9.95
CA MET A 37 -1.03 7.18 9.04
C MET A 37 -1.05 6.44 7.71
N PRO A 38 -2.22 6.16 7.13
CA PRO A 38 -2.31 5.42 5.87
C PRO A 38 -1.56 6.14 4.74
N THR A 39 -1.21 5.40 3.70
CA THR A 39 -0.69 6.00 2.47
C THR A 39 -1.72 6.99 1.91
N GLY A 40 -1.28 8.20 1.56
CA GLY A 40 -2.16 9.31 1.19
C GLY A 40 -2.81 10.05 2.38
N GLY A 41 -2.52 9.67 3.63
CA GLY A 41 -3.01 10.34 4.85
C GLY A 41 -2.38 11.71 5.11
N GLY A 42 -1.39 12.12 4.32
CA GLY A 42 -0.72 13.42 4.46
C GLY A 42 0.37 13.46 5.54
N LYS A 43 1.09 12.34 5.73
CA LYS A 43 2.23 12.24 6.67
C LYS A 43 3.24 13.38 6.51
N SER A 44 3.55 13.74 5.26
CA SER A 44 4.56 14.77 4.97
C SER A 44 4.20 16.13 5.56
N LEU A 45 2.93 16.52 5.55
CA LEU A 45 2.49 17.78 6.16
C LEU A 45 2.76 17.86 7.66
N CYS A 46 2.74 16.70 8.36
CA CYS A 46 2.97 16.65 9.81
C CYS A 46 4.38 17.10 10.22
N TYR A 47 5.37 17.02 9.33
CA TYR A 47 6.71 17.54 9.57
C TYR A 47 7.04 18.77 8.70
N GLN A 48 6.41 18.95 7.55
CA GLN A 48 6.66 20.12 6.68
C GLN A 48 6.11 21.41 7.27
N VAL A 49 4.92 21.38 7.86
CA VAL A 49 4.35 22.56 8.54
C VAL A 49 5.19 22.99 9.75
N PRO A 50 5.55 22.10 10.71
CA PRO A 50 6.47 22.46 11.79
C PRO A 50 7.84 22.95 11.29
N ALA A 51 8.39 22.37 10.22
CA ALA A 51 9.66 22.80 9.65
C ALA A 51 9.67 24.28 9.24
N LEU A 52 8.54 24.80 8.78
CA LEU A 52 8.41 26.21 8.40
C LEU A 52 8.26 27.15 9.61
N MET A 53 7.79 26.62 10.75
CA MET A 53 7.58 27.38 11.99
C MET A 53 8.81 27.35 12.91
N LEU A 54 9.51 26.20 12.96
CA LEU A 54 10.65 26.03 13.85
C LEU A 54 11.87 26.83 13.37
N PRO A 55 12.73 27.29 14.30
CA PRO A 55 14.00 27.88 13.95
C PRO A 55 14.94 26.80 13.39
N GLY A 56 15.94 27.21 12.57
CA GLY A 56 16.93 26.28 12.03
C GLY A 56 16.39 25.40 10.92
N ILE A 57 16.95 24.17 10.82
CA ILE A 57 16.65 23.24 9.74
C ILE A 57 15.95 21.98 10.25
N THR A 58 15.09 21.41 9.44
CA THR A 58 14.51 20.08 9.62
C THR A 58 15.22 19.07 8.74
N LEU A 59 15.76 18.01 9.34
CA LEU A 59 16.31 16.87 8.61
C LEU A 59 15.18 15.84 8.40
N VAL A 60 15.01 15.39 7.15
CA VAL A 60 14.03 14.35 6.81
C VAL A 60 14.79 13.12 6.32
N ILE A 61 14.83 12.08 7.16
CA ILE A 61 15.49 10.81 6.81
C ILE A 61 14.49 9.96 6.05
N SER A 62 14.82 9.63 4.80
CA SER A 62 13.96 8.85 3.91
C SER A 62 14.77 7.79 3.16
N PRO A 63 14.23 6.57 2.95
CA PRO A 63 14.98 5.47 2.33
C PRO A 63 15.00 5.55 0.80
N LEU A 64 14.40 6.60 0.19
CA LEU A 64 14.01 6.56 -1.21
C LEU A 64 14.40 7.82 -1.96
N ILE A 65 15.33 7.64 -2.89
CA ILE A 65 15.90 8.72 -3.72
C ILE A 65 14.82 9.40 -4.57
N SER A 66 13.93 8.63 -5.20
CA SER A 66 12.85 9.15 -6.04
C SER A 66 11.87 10.01 -5.24
N LEU A 67 11.44 9.51 -4.05
CA LEU A 67 10.55 10.25 -3.17
C LEU A 67 11.15 11.57 -2.70
N MET A 68 12.45 11.58 -2.35
CA MET A 68 13.15 12.81 -1.96
C MET A 68 13.11 13.85 -3.09
N LYS A 69 13.38 13.44 -4.34
CA LYS A 69 13.30 14.32 -5.52
C LYS A 69 11.91 14.91 -5.71
N ASP A 70 10.88 14.08 -5.63
CA ASP A 70 9.48 14.48 -5.82
C ASP A 70 9.04 15.45 -4.71
N GLN A 71 9.33 15.13 -3.44
CA GLN A 71 9.01 15.98 -2.29
C GLN A 71 9.72 17.34 -2.37
N VAL A 72 11.03 17.35 -2.66
CA VAL A 72 11.79 18.60 -2.79
C VAL A 72 11.29 19.43 -3.98
N THR A 73 10.95 18.80 -5.09
CA THR A 73 10.38 19.50 -6.26
C THR A 73 9.03 20.12 -5.92
N ALA A 74 8.15 19.39 -5.24
CA ALA A 74 6.85 19.89 -4.81
C ALA A 74 6.99 21.06 -3.81
N LEU A 75 7.89 20.95 -2.83
CA LEU A 75 8.17 22.01 -1.84
C LEU A 75 8.69 23.28 -2.50
N ARG A 76 9.67 23.16 -3.40
CA ARG A 76 10.23 24.34 -4.12
C ARG A 76 9.17 25.04 -4.96
N LYS A 77 8.24 24.29 -5.56
CA LYS A 77 7.11 24.86 -6.31
C LYS A 77 6.07 25.54 -5.42
N ALA A 78 5.93 25.05 -4.19
CA ALA A 78 5.12 25.70 -3.17
C ALA A 78 5.83 26.92 -2.54
N GLY A 79 7.05 27.28 -2.97
CA GLY A 79 7.80 28.40 -2.44
C GLY A 79 8.62 28.07 -1.18
N VAL A 80 8.84 26.78 -0.88
CA VAL A 80 9.61 26.34 0.29
C VAL A 80 11.01 25.91 -0.14
N ASP A 81 12.04 26.52 0.47
CA ASP A 81 13.42 26.15 0.21
C ASP A 81 13.78 24.79 0.84
N ALA A 82 13.97 23.80 -0.01
CA ALA A 82 14.31 22.45 0.36
C ALA A 82 15.42 21.88 -0.54
N ALA A 83 16.18 20.92 -0.02
CA ALA A 83 17.20 20.20 -0.77
C ALA A 83 17.19 18.70 -0.38
N TYR A 84 17.95 17.89 -1.12
CA TYR A 84 18.20 16.50 -0.77
C TYR A 84 19.69 16.13 -0.87
N LEU A 85 20.08 15.11 -0.10
CA LEU A 85 21.40 14.48 -0.10
C LEU A 85 21.25 12.97 -0.26
N ASN A 86 21.69 12.43 -1.39
CA ASN A 86 21.64 11.01 -1.69
C ASN A 86 22.86 10.56 -2.50
N SER A 87 22.90 9.31 -2.95
CA SER A 87 24.01 8.72 -3.69
C SER A 87 24.12 9.19 -5.15
N THR A 88 23.07 9.82 -5.71
CA THR A 88 23.08 10.26 -7.13
C THR A 88 23.73 11.63 -7.34
N LEU A 89 24.02 12.36 -6.26
CA LEU A 89 24.64 13.69 -6.35
C LEU A 89 26.16 13.60 -6.58
N SER A 90 26.67 14.43 -7.47
CA SER A 90 28.10 14.60 -7.65
C SER A 90 28.75 15.27 -6.42
N PRO A 91 30.09 15.10 -6.21
CA PRO A 91 30.78 15.77 -5.10
C PRO A 91 30.62 17.30 -5.09
N ASP A 92 30.53 17.93 -6.27
CA ASP A 92 30.30 19.37 -6.37
C ASP A 92 28.92 19.78 -5.96
N GLN A 93 27.92 19.00 -6.33
CA GLN A 93 26.53 19.22 -5.90
C GLN A 93 26.40 19.05 -4.39
N ILE A 94 27.03 18.04 -3.80
CA ILE A 94 27.05 17.84 -2.34
C ILE A 94 27.68 19.05 -1.64
N ARG A 95 28.85 19.52 -2.11
CA ARG A 95 29.50 20.71 -1.57
C ARG A 95 28.64 21.96 -1.66
N LEU A 96 27.90 22.12 -2.75
CA LEU A 96 26.96 23.23 -2.92
C LEU A 96 25.80 23.16 -1.91
N VAL A 97 25.22 21.96 -1.72
CA VAL A 97 24.14 21.74 -0.74
C VAL A 97 24.65 22.05 0.67
N TYR A 98 25.83 21.57 1.06
CA TYR A 98 26.43 21.85 2.38
C TYR A 98 26.63 23.35 2.60
N ARG A 99 27.22 24.05 1.63
CA ARG A 99 27.44 25.49 1.72
C ARG A 99 26.15 26.27 1.93
N ARG A 100 25.11 25.94 1.16
CA ARG A 100 23.80 26.60 1.26
C ARG A 100 23.08 26.23 2.56
N ALA A 101 23.17 24.99 3.02
CA ALA A 101 22.62 24.55 4.30
C ALA A 101 23.26 25.32 5.47
N TYR A 102 24.59 25.46 5.45
CA TYR A 102 25.34 26.27 6.42
C TYR A 102 24.90 27.75 6.44
N GLN A 103 24.58 28.31 5.28
CA GLN A 103 24.05 29.68 5.14
C GLN A 103 22.59 29.82 5.58
N GLY A 104 21.95 28.74 6.05
CA GLY A 104 20.53 28.74 6.45
C GLY A 104 19.55 28.86 5.28
N ALA A 105 19.98 28.54 4.05
CA ALA A 105 19.14 28.68 2.85
C ALA A 105 18.02 27.64 2.75
N TYR A 106 18.04 26.58 3.58
CA TYR A 106 17.02 25.52 3.51
C TYR A 106 16.24 25.38 4.83
N LYS A 107 14.94 25.22 4.72
CA LYS A 107 14.07 24.82 5.83
C LYS A 107 14.01 23.31 6.01
N LEU A 108 14.06 22.54 4.90
CA LEU A 108 14.07 21.08 4.93
C LEU A 108 15.24 20.54 4.12
N LEU A 109 15.92 19.56 4.70
CA LEU A 109 16.98 18.79 4.03
C LEU A 109 16.63 17.28 4.12
N TYR A 110 16.29 16.72 2.97
CA TYR A 110 16.04 15.28 2.86
C TYR A 110 17.39 14.53 2.74
N ILE A 111 17.55 13.46 3.49
CA ILE A 111 18.79 12.70 3.54
C ILE A 111 18.55 11.20 3.49
N ALA A 112 19.37 10.49 2.69
CA ALA A 112 19.40 9.03 2.72
C ALA A 112 20.14 8.55 3.98
N PRO A 113 19.64 7.50 4.68
CA PRO A 113 20.21 7.05 5.95
C PRO A 113 21.70 6.68 5.86
N GLU A 114 22.16 6.21 4.70
CA GLU A 114 23.57 5.87 4.45
C GLU A 114 24.51 7.09 4.51
N ARG A 115 23.95 8.30 4.38
CA ARG A 115 24.73 9.56 4.42
C ARG A 115 24.94 10.10 5.82
N LEU A 116 24.23 9.59 6.83
CA LEU A 116 24.30 10.05 8.22
C LEU A 116 25.71 9.84 8.82
N SER A 117 26.41 8.78 8.42
CA SER A 117 27.75 8.44 8.90
C SER A 117 28.87 9.17 8.15
N GLY A 118 28.57 10.07 7.20
CA GLY A 118 29.57 10.78 6.43
C GLY A 118 30.25 11.90 7.23
N GLU A 119 31.61 11.94 7.28
CA GLU A 119 32.36 12.95 8.02
C GLU A 119 31.96 14.39 7.69
N GLY A 120 31.72 14.70 6.40
CA GLY A 120 31.31 16.03 5.95
C GLY A 120 29.90 16.40 6.43
N PHE A 121 28.99 15.43 6.58
CA PHE A 121 27.65 15.66 7.12
C PHE A 121 27.68 15.83 8.64
N ALA A 122 28.46 15.01 9.34
CA ALA A 122 28.68 15.16 10.77
C ALA A 122 29.24 16.55 11.12
N ALA A 123 30.27 17.03 10.39
CA ALA A 123 30.81 18.38 10.57
C ALA A 123 29.76 19.47 10.33
N LEU A 124 28.93 19.33 9.29
CA LEU A 124 27.86 20.28 8.99
C LEU A 124 26.85 20.39 10.14
N THR A 125 26.42 19.27 10.71
CA THR A 125 25.39 19.21 11.76
C THR A 125 25.88 19.68 13.12
N GLN A 126 27.21 19.74 13.35
CA GLN A 126 27.78 20.37 14.55
C GLN A 126 27.59 21.88 14.60
N GLU A 127 27.54 22.54 13.46
CA GLU A 127 27.48 24.01 13.37
C GLU A 127 26.07 24.50 12.98
N MET A 128 25.21 23.63 12.48
CA MET A 128 23.89 23.96 12.00
C MET A 128 22.81 23.61 13.04
N PRO A 129 21.89 24.56 13.39
CA PRO A 129 20.85 24.28 14.35
C PRO A 129 19.79 23.33 13.76
N VAL A 130 19.82 22.06 14.16
CA VAL A 130 18.81 21.06 13.80
C VAL A 130 17.69 21.11 14.83
N SER A 131 16.49 21.50 14.42
CA SER A 131 15.33 21.63 15.33
C SER A 131 14.42 20.40 15.30
N LEU A 132 14.37 19.71 14.20
CA LEU A 132 13.50 18.55 13.99
C LEU A 132 14.22 17.49 13.14
N VAL A 133 14.13 16.24 13.55
CA VAL A 133 14.48 15.07 12.72
C VAL A 133 13.22 14.28 12.44
N ALA A 134 12.77 14.30 11.20
CA ALA A 134 11.66 13.50 10.73
C ALA A 134 12.18 12.18 10.12
N VAL A 135 11.69 11.05 10.59
CA VAL A 135 12.03 9.72 10.08
C VAL A 135 10.85 9.19 9.29
N ASP A 136 10.96 9.25 7.97
CA ASP A 136 9.94 8.71 7.06
C ASP A 136 10.15 7.20 6.87
N GLU A 137 9.05 6.48 6.63
CA GLU A 137 9.02 5.02 6.58
C GLU A 137 9.73 4.37 7.79
N ALA A 138 9.44 4.88 8.99
CA ALA A 138 10.11 4.49 10.24
C ALA A 138 10.04 2.97 10.54
N HIS A 139 9.12 2.24 9.91
CA HIS A 139 9.08 0.77 10.02
C HIS A 139 10.36 0.09 9.51
N CYS A 140 11.17 0.78 8.70
CA CYS A 140 12.46 0.27 8.21
C CYS A 140 13.50 0.07 9.33
N ILE A 141 13.35 0.70 10.49
CA ILE A 141 14.25 0.49 11.63
C ILE A 141 13.98 -0.83 12.38
N SER A 142 12.78 -1.37 12.21
CA SER A 142 12.31 -2.53 12.95
C SER A 142 12.59 -3.83 12.20
N GLN A 143 13.25 -4.78 12.85
CA GLN A 143 13.36 -6.16 12.32
C GLN A 143 11.99 -6.84 12.19
N TRP A 144 11.00 -6.38 12.96
CA TRP A 144 9.61 -6.80 12.86
C TRP A 144 8.85 -6.06 11.75
N GLY A 145 9.48 -5.07 11.07
CA GLY A 145 8.94 -4.37 9.92
C GLY A 145 9.08 -5.20 8.62
N GLN A 146 8.32 -4.86 7.60
CA GLN A 146 8.32 -5.59 6.32
C GLN A 146 9.54 -5.30 5.41
N ASP A 147 10.25 -4.20 5.65
CA ASP A 147 11.39 -3.71 4.85
C ASP A 147 12.49 -3.22 5.80
N PHE A 148 13.00 -4.14 6.62
CA PHE A 148 14.09 -3.83 7.56
C PHE A 148 15.34 -3.39 6.81
N ARG A 149 15.91 -2.27 7.23
CA ARG A 149 17.14 -1.69 6.66
C ARG A 149 18.16 -1.39 7.75
N PRO A 150 19.29 -2.11 7.77
CA PRO A 150 20.35 -1.88 8.78
C PRO A 150 20.82 -0.43 8.85
N SER A 151 20.82 0.31 7.72
CA SER A 151 21.19 1.73 7.69
C SER A 151 20.31 2.62 8.58
N TYR A 152 19.05 2.21 8.89
CA TYR A 152 18.17 2.92 9.80
C TYR A 152 18.59 2.82 11.26
N LEU A 153 19.33 1.78 11.66
CA LEU A 153 19.86 1.66 13.01
C LEU A 153 20.85 2.78 13.35
N LYS A 154 21.53 3.33 12.33
CA LYS A 154 22.46 4.45 12.46
C LYS A 154 21.78 5.78 12.82
N ILE A 155 20.44 5.86 12.76
CA ILE A 155 19.72 7.09 13.08
C ILE A 155 19.86 7.43 14.57
N SER A 156 19.75 6.45 15.46
CA SER A 156 19.94 6.67 16.90
C SER A 156 21.37 7.13 17.21
N GLU A 157 22.39 6.47 16.64
CA GLU A 157 23.79 6.87 16.76
C GLU A 157 23.98 8.32 16.29
N PHE A 158 23.41 8.68 15.14
CA PHE A 158 23.47 10.03 14.60
C PHE A 158 22.82 11.05 15.55
N LEU A 159 21.65 10.76 16.13
CA LEU A 159 20.98 11.66 17.08
C LEU A 159 21.87 12.01 18.27
N HIS A 160 22.66 11.05 18.76
CA HIS A 160 23.63 11.27 19.86
C HIS A 160 24.83 12.14 19.46
N THR A 161 25.14 12.26 18.17
CA THR A 161 26.24 13.14 17.70
C THR A 161 25.84 14.60 17.64
N LEU A 162 24.56 14.93 17.68
CA LEU A 162 24.09 16.31 17.54
C LEU A 162 24.38 17.11 18.83
N PRO A 163 24.81 18.39 18.73
CA PRO A 163 25.12 19.23 19.89
C PRO A 163 23.95 19.45 20.84
N ARG A 164 22.74 19.38 20.30
CA ARG A 164 21.48 19.44 21.04
C ARG A 164 20.50 18.46 20.43
N ARG A 165 19.86 17.63 21.26
CA ARG A 165 18.84 16.69 20.79
C ARG A 165 17.67 17.45 20.17
N PRO A 166 17.34 17.22 18.90
CA PRO A 166 16.14 17.79 18.26
C PRO A 166 14.89 17.01 18.68
N VAL A 167 13.73 17.55 18.34
CA VAL A 167 12.49 16.76 18.35
C VAL A 167 12.61 15.65 17.29
N VAL A 168 12.22 14.42 17.64
CA VAL A 168 12.20 13.28 16.74
C VAL A 168 10.76 12.94 16.35
N ALA A 169 10.48 12.93 15.06
CA ALA A 169 9.15 12.67 14.52
C ALA A 169 9.19 11.47 13.56
N ALA A 170 8.72 10.31 14.02
CA ALA A 170 8.70 9.07 13.25
C ALA A 170 7.35 8.86 12.57
N PHE A 171 7.37 8.54 11.26
CA PHE A 171 6.16 8.33 10.46
C PHE A 171 6.22 7.02 9.68
N THR A 172 5.11 6.29 9.64
CA THR A 172 4.93 5.13 8.76
C THR A 172 3.46 4.93 8.40
N ALA A 173 3.23 4.18 7.31
CA ALA A 173 1.88 3.77 6.91
C ALA A 173 1.46 2.44 7.52
N THR A 174 2.40 1.58 7.87
CA THR A 174 2.19 0.20 8.28
C THR A 174 3.00 -0.12 9.52
N ALA A 175 2.32 -0.24 10.65
CA ALA A 175 2.96 -0.70 11.89
C ALA A 175 1.94 -1.42 12.77
N THR A 176 2.19 -2.71 13.04
CA THR A 176 1.51 -3.45 14.11
C THR A 176 1.92 -2.90 15.47
N ALA A 177 1.25 -3.29 16.55
CA ALA A 177 1.60 -2.85 17.90
C ALA A 177 3.08 -3.11 18.23
N GLN A 178 3.56 -4.31 17.92
CA GLN A 178 4.95 -4.72 18.13
C GLN A 178 5.96 -3.85 17.34
N VAL A 179 5.65 -3.52 16.07
CA VAL A 179 6.51 -2.65 15.25
C VAL A 179 6.54 -1.23 15.82
N ARG A 180 5.42 -0.73 16.36
CA ARG A 180 5.37 0.61 16.99
C ARG A 180 6.26 0.70 18.22
N ASP A 181 6.20 -0.32 19.07
CA ASP A 181 7.02 -0.37 20.29
C ASP A 181 8.52 -0.46 19.94
N ASP A 182 8.88 -1.27 18.95
CA ASP A 182 10.27 -1.40 18.48
C ASP A 182 10.79 -0.09 17.84
N ILE A 183 9.97 0.61 17.05
CA ILE A 183 10.32 1.94 16.50
C ILE A 183 10.61 2.93 17.63
N ALA A 184 9.72 3.02 18.62
CA ALA A 184 9.87 3.95 19.73
C ALA A 184 11.15 3.65 20.54
N GLN A 185 11.44 2.38 20.78
CA GLN A 185 12.63 1.95 21.49
C GLN A 185 13.92 2.22 20.69
N ARG A 186 13.98 1.83 19.42
CA ARG A 186 15.19 1.97 18.59
C ARG A 186 15.54 3.40 18.21
N LEU A 187 14.53 4.28 18.07
CA LEU A 187 14.73 5.71 17.88
C LEU A 187 14.89 6.47 19.20
N GLU A 188 14.81 5.79 20.34
CA GLU A 188 14.90 6.38 21.67
C GLU A 188 13.96 7.58 21.84
N LEU A 189 12.69 7.40 21.42
CA LEU A 189 11.70 8.48 21.49
C LEU A 189 11.36 8.80 22.96
N GLU A 190 11.45 10.07 23.34
CA GLU A 190 11.18 10.54 24.69
C GLU A 190 9.69 10.86 24.88
N THR A 191 8.98 10.05 25.67
CA THR A 191 7.54 10.21 25.95
C THR A 191 6.71 10.60 24.73
N PRO A 192 6.81 9.84 23.61
CA PRO A 192 6.25 10.28 22.34
C PRO A 192 4.71 10.38 22.38
N LEU A 193 4.15 11.32 21.61
CA LEU A 193 2.75 11.23 21.22
C LEU A 193 2.63 10.15 20.14
N CYS A 194 2.01 9.02 20.47
CA CYS A 194 1.68 8.00 19.48
C CYS A 194 0.27 8.27 18.92
N GLU A 195 0.17 8.60 17.64
CA GLU A 195 -1.10 8.85 16.95
C GLU A 195 -1.32 7.83 15.84
N VAL A 196 -2.42 7.07 15.93
CA VAL A 196 -2.84 6.11 14.91
C VAL A 196 -4.14 6.63 14.29
N THR A 197 -4.06 7.18 13.09
CA THR A 197 -5.23 7.76 12.42
C THR A 197 -6.15 6.73 11.78
N GLY A 198 -5.77 5.46 11.84
CA GLY A 198 -6.51 4.34 11.28
C GLY A 198 -5.92 3.82 9.98
N PHE A 199 -6.38 2.62 9.62
CA PHE A 199 -5.94 1.90 8.39
C PHE A 199 -7.06 1.80 7.35
N ASP A 200 -8.27 2.29 7.68
CA ASP A 200 -9.38 2.20 6.74
C ASP A 200 -9.26 3.22 5.61
N ARG A 201 -9.46 2.74 4.40
CA ARG A 201 -9.52 3.51 3.15
C ARG A 201 -10.86 3.21 2.48
N PRO A 202 -11.96 3.88 2.89
CA PRO A 202 -13.32 3.56 2.42
C PRO A 202 -13.51 3.76 0.91
N ASN A 203 -12.72 4.62 0.27
CA ASN A 203 -12.73 4.84 -1.17
C ASN A 203 -12.12 3.69 -2.00
N LEU A 204 -11.40 2.76 -1.38
CA LEU A 204 -10.82 1.62 -2.09
C LEU A 204 -11.80 0.45 -2.13
N PHE A 205 -12.09 -0.06 -3.31
CA PHE A 205 -12.78 -1.33 -3.48
C PHE A 205 -11.77 -2.47 -3.50
N LEU A 206 -11.81 -3.36 -2.50
CA LEU A 206 -10.91 -4.50 -2.37
C LEU A 206 -11.56 -5.76 -2.95
N ASP A 207 -10.85 -6.48 -3.84
CA ASP A 207 -11.36 -7.72 -4.42
C ASP A 207 -10.24 -8.76 -4.58
N VAL A 208 -10.54 -10.03 -4.31
CA VAL A 208 -9.67 -11.17 -4.55
C VAL A 208 -10.36 -12.11 -5.52
N ARG A 209 -9.71 -12.39 -6.64
CA ARG A 209 -10.23 -13.27 -7.71
C ARG A 209 -9.28 -14.42 -7.95
N SER A 210 -9.83 -15.60 -8.19
CA SER A 210 -9.06 -16.82 -8.51
C SER A 210 -9.42 -17.32 -9.92
N PRO A 211 -8.98 -16.61 -10.99
CA PRO A 211 -9.31 -17.01 -12.35
C PRO A 211 -8.51 -18.24 -12.76
N GLN A 212 -9.11 -19.10 -13.61
CA GLN A 212 -8.39 -20.26 -14.18
C GLN A 212 -7.15 -19.85 -15.01
N ARG A 213 -7.22 -18.69 -15.69
CA ARG A 213 -6.15 -18.12 -16.50
C ARG A 213 -5.99 -16.64 -16.16
N LYS A 214 -4.92 -16.29 -15.44
CA LYS A 214 -4.69 -14.93 -14.96
C LYS A 214 -4.52 -13.88 -16.05
N LEU A 215 -3.74 -14.19 -17.10
CA LEU A 215 -3.43 -13.20 -18.14
C LEU A 215 -4.68 -12.74 -18.92
N PRO A 216 -5.55 -13.61 -19.42
CA PRO A 216 -6.81 -13.18 -20.01
C PRO A 216 -7.68 -12.34 -19.07
N ALA A 217 -7.82 -12.77 -17.81
CA ALA A 217 -8.61 -12.04 -16.82
C ALA A 217 -8.02 -10.63 -16.52
N LEU A 218 -6.69 -10.52 -16.46
CA LEU A 218 -6.02 -9.23 -16.32
C LEU A 218 -6.31 -8.30 -17.50
N LEU A 219 -6.19 -8.83 -18.73
CA LEU A 219 -6.41 -8.03 -19.95
C LEU A 219 -7.86 -7.51 -20.05
N GLU A 220 -8.83 -8.31 -19.62
CA GLU A 220 -10.24 -7.89 -19.52
C GLU A 220 -10.41 -6.77 -18.47
N LEU A 221 -9.83 -6.93 -17.28
CA LEU A 221 -9.88 -5.95 -16.21
C LEU A 221 -9.30 -4.59 -16.61
N VAL A 222 -8.16 -4.60 -17.30
CA VAL A 222 -7.51 -3.36 -17.79
C VAL A 222 -8.32 -2.74 -18.92
N GLN A 223 -8.90 -3.55 -19.81
CA GLN A 223 -9.75 -3.07 -20.90
C GLN A 223 -11.03 -2.38 -20.39
N GLU A 224 -11.65 -2.91 -19.32
CA GLU A 224 -12.80 -2.27 -18.65
C GLU A 224 -12.45 -0.90 -18.05
N ARG A 225 -11.15 -0.65 -17.78
CA ARG A 225 -10.61 0.58 -17.19
C ARG A 225 -9.81 1.42 -18.19
N ARG A 226 -10.10 1.25 -19.47
CA ARG A 226 -9.39 1.98 -20.53
C ARG A 226 -9.47 3.49 -20.30
N GLY A 227 -8.34 4.19 -20.47
CA GLY A 227 -8.23 5.64 -20.25
C GLY A 227 -8.01 6.05 -18.79
N LYS A 228 -8.00 5.09 -17.85
CA LYS A 228 -7.68 5.34 -16.44
C LYS A 228 -6.21 4.98 -16.15
N SER A 229 -5.59 5.72 -15.23
CA SER A 229 -4.24 5.42 -14.76
C SER A 229 -4.27 4.26 -13.77
N GLY A 230 -3.34 3.30 -13.91
CA GLY A 230 -3.29 2.14 -13.04
C GLY A 230 -1.93 1.48 -12.93
N ILE A 231 -1.74 0.70 -11.86
CA ILE A 231 -0.51 -0.04 -11.58
C ILE A 231 -0.82 -1.54 -11.54
N ILE A 232 0.04 -2.34 -12.15
CA ILE A 232 -0.05 -3.81 -12.13
C ILE A 232 1.22 -4.36 -11.51
N TYR A 233 1.08 -5.02 -10.35
CA TYR A 233 2.20 -5.64 -9.64
C TYR A 233 2.39 -7.09 -10.04
N CYS A 234 3.63 -7.43 -10.43
CA CYS A 234 4.07 -8.79 -10.73
C CYS A 234 5.19 -9.23 -9.77
N ALA A 235 5.22 -10.49 -9.38
CA ALA A 235 6.24 -11.02 -8.46
C ALA A 235 7.64 -11.11 -9.07
N THR A 236 7.76 -11.19 -10.41
CA THR A 236 9.03 -11.42 -11.11
C THR A 236 9.24 -10.46 -12.28
N ARG A 237 10.53 -10.18 -12.60
CA ARG A 237 10.92 -9.38 -13.78
C ARG A 237 10.34 -9.95 -15.07
N SER A 238 10.46 -11.26 -15.28
CA SER A 238 9.89 -11.96 -16.45
C SER A 238 8.36 -11.83 -16.52
N GLY A 239 7.67 -11.81 -15.37
CA GLY A 239 6.24 -11.55 -15.30
C GLY A 239 5.87 -10.14 -15.76
N VAL A 240 6.65 -9.14 -15.34
CA VAL A 240 6.49 -7.74 -15.78
C VAL A 240 6.62 -7.63 -17.30
N GLU A 241 7.68 -8.19 -17.87
CA GLU A 241 7.94 -8.16 -19.32
C GLU A 241 6.78 -8.79 -20.10
N LYS A 242 6.36 -9.98 -19.70
CA LYS A 242 5.27 -10.72 -20.33
C LYS A 242 3.94 -9.98 -20.28
N VAL A 243 3.60 -9.41 -19.12
CA VAL A 243 2.32 -8.68 -18.93
C VAL A 243 2.34 -7.37 -19.72
N CYS A 244 3.44 -6.59 -19.65
CA CYS A 244 3.59 -5.35 -20.39
C CYS A 244 3.47 -5.59 -21.90
N ALA A 245 4.19 -6.56 -22.44
CA ALA A 245 4.12 -6.92 -23.86
C ALA A 245 2.69 -7.32 -24.29
N ALA A 246 1.97 -8.10 -23.48
CA ALA A 246 0.60 -8.52 -23.78
C ALA A 246 -0.40 -7.36 -23.78
N LEU A 247 -0.21 -6.35 -22.91
CA LEU A 247 -1.01 -5.11 -22.91
C LEU A 247 -0.75 -4.28 -24.16
N CYS A 248 0.53 -4.05 -24.49
CA CYS A 248 0.92 -3.31 -25.69
C CYS A 248 0.41 -3.97 -26.98
N GLN A 249 0.45 -5.30 -27.09
CA GLN A 249 -0.12 -6.06 -28.21
C GLN A 249 -1.64 -5.86 -28.38
N ARG A 250 -2.35 -5.50 -27.30
CA ARG A 250 -3.78 -5.16 -27.33
C ARG A 250 -4.06 -3.67 -27.53
N GLY A 251 -3.04 -2.87 -27.82
CA GLY A 251 -3.18 -1.43 -28.01
C GLY A 251 -3.45 -0.66 -26.72
N ILE A 252 -3.08 -1.23 -25.57
CA ILE A 252 -3.14 -0.54 -24.28
C ILE A 252 -1.76 0.06 -24.01
N PRO A 253 -1.62 1.40 -23.91
CA PRO A 253 -0.33 2.05 -23.69
C PRO A 253 0.14 1.74 -22.26
N ALA A 254 1.09 0.81 -22.14
CA ALA A 254 1.69 0.37 -20.89
C ALA A 254 3.20 0.59 -20.92
N THR A 255 3.77 0.81 -19.74
CA THR A 255 5.21 0.83 -19.50
C THR A 255 5.59 -0.15 -18.37
N ARG A 256 6.89 -0.36 -18.16
CA ARG A 256 7.40 -1.38 -17.23
C ARG A 256 8.43 -0.80 -16.27
N TYR A 257 8.51 -1.40 -15.06
CA TYR A 257 9.51 -1.01 -14.08
C TYR A 257 9.96 -2.20 -13.23
N HIS A 258 11.26 -2.49 -13.23
CA HIS A 258 11.89 -3.47 -12.34
C HIS A 258 13.40 -3.23 -12.23
N ALA A 259 14.03 -3.78 -11.21
CA ALA A 259 15.44 -3.57 -10.91
C ALA A 259 16.43 -4.12 -11.97
N GLY A 260 15.95 -4.86 -12.97
CA GLY A 260 16.79 -5.37 -14.08
C GLY A 260 16.91 -4.42 -15.27
N LEU A 261 16.17 -3.30 -15.27
CA LEU A 261 16.31 -2.24 -16.27
C LEU A 261 17.49 -1.33 -15.88
N ASP A 262 18.14 -0.69 -16.87
CA ASP A 262 19.10 0.36 -16.57
C ASP A 262 18.44 1.61 -15.96
N GLU A 263 19.26 2.50 -15.41
CA GLU A 263 18.74 3.66 -14.67
C GLU A 263 18.01 4.65 -15.59
N GLU A 264 18.52 4.85 -16.80
CA GLU A 264 17.92 5.76 -17.79
C GLU A 264 16.55 5.26 -18.25
N GLU A 265 16.44 3.95 -18.55
CA GLU A 265 15.15 3.35 -18.93
C GLU A 265 14.16 3.36 -17.76
N ARG A 266 14.62 3.09 -16.53
CA ARG A 266 13.74 3.17 -15.35
C ARG A 266 13.18 4.58 -15.16
N GLN A 267 14.03 5.59 -15.29
CA GLN A 267 13.60 6.99 -15.17
C GLN A 267 12.64 7.38 -16.28
N ALA A 268 12.93 7.04 -17.54
CA ALA A 268 12.07 7.32 -18.67
C ALA A 268 10.70 6.66 -18.54
N ASN A 269 10.64 5.40 -18.11
CA ASN A 269 9.40 4.66 -17.91
C ASN A 269 8.59 5.23 -16.73
N GLN A 270 9.26 5.67 -15.67
CA GLN A 270 8.61 6.35 -14.55
C GLN A 270 8.01 7.70 -14.98
N ASP A 271 8.76 8.48 -15.74
CA ASP A 271 8.29 9.76 -16.28
C ASP A 271 7.10 9.56 -17.23
N ASP A 272 7.13 8.56 -18.11
CA ASP A 272 6.02 8.23 -18.99
C ASP A 272 4.73 7.93 -18.22
N PHE A 273 4.85 7.24 -17.07
CA PHE A 273 3.72 6.98 -16.20
C PHE A 273 3.30 8.22 -15.41
N GLN A 274 4.23 8.98 -14.84
CA GLN A 274 3.94 10.19 -14.07
C GLN A 274 3.26 11.26 -14.94
N PHE A 275 3.71 11.42 -16.18
CA PHE A 275 3.16 12.40 -17.12
C PHE A 275 1.94 11.89 -17.92
N ASP A 276 1.35 10.77 -17.54
CA ASP A 276 0.20 10.14 -18.23
C ASP A 276 0.44 9.80 -19.71
N ARG A 277 1.70 9.80 -20.19
CA ARG A 277 2.04 9.37 -21.57
C ARG A 277 1.75 7.89 -21.76
N ARG A 278 2.00 7.10 -20.70
CA ARG A 278 1.64 5.68 -20.58
C ARG A 278 0.90 5.44 -19.27
N PRO A 279 -0.44 5.45 -19.29
CA PRO A 279 -1.24 5.43 -18.07
C PRO A 279 -1.21 4.10 -17.30
N VAL A 280 -0.65 3.03 -17.88
CA VAL A 280 -0.55 1.72 -17.22
C VAL A 280 0.91 1.39 -16.92
N MET A 281 1.25 1.25 -15.64
CA MET A 281 2.54 0.78 -15.19
C MET A 281 2.47 -0.71 -14.82
N VAL A 282 3.37 -1.51 -15.38
CA VAL A 282 3.57 -2.91 -14.96
C VAL A 282 4.89 -3.03 -14.22
N ALA A 283 4.88 -3.47 -12.98
CA ALA A 283 6.09 -3.40 -12.17
C ALA A 283 6.26 -4.56 -11.17
N THR A 284 7.48 -4.73 -10.69
CA THR A 284 7.74 -5.45 -9.43
C THR A 284 7.57 -4.50 -8.23
N ASN A 285 7.70 -5.02 -7.01
CA ASN A 285 7.73 -4.22 -5.79
C ASN A 285 8.83 -3.14 -5.77
N ALA A 286 9.82 -3.22 -6.67
CA ALA A 286 10.82 -2.15 -6.85
C ALA A 286 10.19 -0.82 -7.30
N PHE A 287 9.02 -0.86 -7.98
CA PHE A 287 8.18 0.29 -8.27
C PHE A 287 7.19 0.49 -7.13
N GLY A 288 7.69 0.79 -6.00
CA GLY A 288 6.79 0.80 -4.86
C GLY A 288 6.98 2.01 -4.00
N MET A 289 8.12 2.14 -3.44
CA MET A 289 8.42 3.21 -2.52
C MET A 289 8.78 4.47 -3.32
N GLY A 290 8.13 5.61 -3.04
CA GLY A 290 8.51 6.90 -3.62
C GLY A 290 7.65 7.42 -4.76
N ILE A 291 6.54 6.77 -5.12
CA ILE A 291 5.63 7.28 -6.15
C ILE A 291 4.47 8.00 -5.49
N ASP A 292 4.36 9.29 -5.77
CA ASP A 292 3.30 10.16 -5.24
C ASP A 292 2.31 10.61 -6.33
N LYS A 293 2.01 9.71 -7.30
CA LYS A 293 0.98 9.95 -8.30
C LYS A 293 -0.40 9.81 -7.67
N SER A 294 -1.15 10.92 -7.57
CA SER A 294 -2.42 10.96 -6.86
C SER A 294 -3.59 10.34 -7.64
N ASN A 295 -3.55 10.36 -8.98
CA ASN A 295 -4.66 9.99 -9.86
C ASN A 295 -4.63 8.51 -10.32
N VAL A 296 -4.10 7.59 -9.50
CA VAL A 296 -4.12 6.16 -9.78
C VAL A 296 -5.50 5.60 -9.46
N SER A 297 -6.27 5.23 -10.48
CA SER A 297 -7.65 4.76 -10.33
C SER A 297 -7.76 3.27 -10.02
N TYR A 298 -6.71 2.48 -10.28
CA TYR A 298 -6.71 1.06 -9.93
C TYR A 298 -5.30 0.51 -9.69
N VAL A 299 -5.24 -0.47 -8.78
CA VAL A 299 -4.06 -1.32 -8.57
C VAL A 299 -4.47 -2.78 -8.76
N ILE A 300 -3.77 -3.51 -9.62
CA ILE A 300 -4.01 -4.93 -9.83
C ILE A 300 -2.77 -5.72 -9.43
N HIS A 301 -2.91 -6.62 -8.48
CA HIS A 301 -1.87 -7.59 -8.16
C HIS A 301 -2.03 -8.83 -9.04
N TYR A 302 -1.15 -8.97 -10.03
CA TYR A 302 -1.10 -10.16 -10.90
C TYR A 302 -0.64 -11.40 -10.15
N ASN A 303 0.21 -11.22 -9.14
CA ASN A 303 0.61 -12.24 -8.19
C ASN A 303 0.33 -11.76 -6.76
N MET A 304 0.13 -12.71 -5.85
CA MET A 304 -0.02 -12.45 -4.42
C MET A 304 1.26 -11.81 -3.86
N PRO A 305 1.18 -10.67 -3.14
CA PRO A 305 2.30 -10.09 -2.42
C PRO A 305 2.83 -11.01 -1.32
N LYS A 306 4.03 -10.73 -0.80
CA LYS A 306 4.66 -11.54 0.25
C LYS A 306 4.00 -11.37 1.62
N SER A 307 3.38 -10.21 1.88
CA SER A 307 2.77 -9.88 3.17
C SER A 307 1.56 -8.95 3.00
N LEU A 308 0.74 -8.82 4.06
CA LEU A 308 -0.39 -7.88 4.09
C LEU A 308 0.05 -6.43 4.14
N GLU A 309 1.18 -6.13 4.75
CA GLU A 309 1.77 -4.79 4.77
C GLU A 309 2.17 -4.36 3.36
N ALA A 310 2.86 -5.24 2.61
CA ALA A 310 3.22 -4.98 1.22
C ALA A 310 1.95 -4.76 0.37
N TYR A 311 0.96 -5.65 0.50
CA TYR A 311 -0.33 -5.49 -0.16
C TYR A 311 -0.98 -4.14 0.17
N TYR A 312 -1.03 -3.76 1.45
CA TYR A 312 -1.64 -2.52 1.90
C TYR A 312 -0.94 -1.28 1.35
N GLN A 313 0.39 -1.26 1.36
CA GLN A 313 1.19 -0.17 0.79
C GLN A 313 1.01 -0.05 -0.73
N GLU A 314 1.03 -1.18 -1.45
CA GLU A 314 0.88 -1.22 -2.90
C GLU A 314 -0.55 -0.87 -3.32
N ALA A 315 -1.57 -1.45 -2.70
CA ALA A 315 -2.97 -1.12 -2.91
C ALA A 315 -3.29 0.34 -2.54
N GLY A 316 -2.67 0.84 -1.47
CA GLY A 316 -2.83 2.21 -0.98
C GLY A 316 -2.32 3.30 -1.92
N ARG A 317 -1.69 2.94 -3.05
CA ARG A 317 -1.32 3.89 -4.12
C ARG A 317 -2.52 4.33 -4.92
N ALA A 318 -3.57 3.51 -4.97
CA ALA A 318 -4.82 3.86 -5.60
C ALA A 318 -5.59 4.90 -4.78
N GLY A 319 -6.30 5.79 -5.46
CA GLY A 319 -7.23 6.74 -4.85
C GLY A 319 -6.62 7.65 -3.79
N ARG A 320 -5.40 8.14 -3.95
CA ARG A 320 -4.78 9.10 -3.03
C ARG A 320 -5.46 10.46 -3.03
N ASP A 321 -6.10 10.79 -4.13
CA ASP A 321 -6.95 11.97 -4.31
C ASP A 321 -8.31 11.86 -3.59
N GLY A 322 -8.62 10.70 -2.99
CA GLY A 322 -9.90 10.44 -2.32
C GLY A 322 -10.96 9.85 -3.24
N GLU A 323 -10.72 9.80 -4.55
CA GLU A 323 -11.64 9.23 -5.52
C GLU A 323 -11.77 7.71 -5.36
N PRO A 324 -12.94 7.13 -5.75
CA PRO A 324 -13.12 5.68 -5.77
C PRO A 324 -12.08 4.98 -6.64
N ALA A 325 -11.42 3.96 -6.10
CA ALA A 325 -10.39 3.22 -6.81
C ALA A 325 -10.48 1.71 -6.52
N ASP A 326 -10.06 0.91 -7.52
CA ASP A 326 -10.14 -0.55 -7.45
C ASP A 326 -8.80 -1.17 -7.06
N CYS A 327 -8.81 -2.06 -6.08
CA CYS A 327 -7.65 -2.87 -5.68
C CYS A 327 -8.00 -4.35 -5.87
N ILE A 328 -7.51 -4.94 -6.96
CA ILE A 328 -7.88 -6.30 -7.37
C ILE A 328 -6.66 -7.21 -7.28
N LEU A 329 -6.78 -8.32 -6.56
CA LEU A 329 -5.74 -9.32 -6.45
C LEU A 329 -6.14 -10.59 -7.23
N LEU A 330 -5.30 -11.01 -8.18
CA LEU A 330 -5.45 -12.25 -8.91
C LEU A 330 -4.66 -13.36 -8.22
N TYR A 331 -5.35 -14.17 -7.43
CA TYR A 331 -4.75 -15.24 -6.63
C TYR A 331 -4.71 -16.58 -7.37
N SER A 332 -3.64 -17.32 -7.19
CA SER A 332 -3.53 -18.74 -7.56
C SER A 332 -2.64 -19.49 -6.57
N ALA A 333 -2.82 -20.82 -6.46
CA ALA A 333 -1.97 -21.63 -5.58
C ALA A 333 -0.47 -21.58 -5.96
N GLY A 334 -0.15 -21.33 -7.23
CA GLY A 334 1.22 -21.14 -7.71
C GLY A 334 1.92 -19.92 -7.13
N ASP A 335 1.16 -18.88 -6.72
CA ASP A 335 1.75 -17.70 -6.10
C ASP A 335 2.42 -18.02 -4.76
N ILE A 336 1.88 -18.97 -4.01
CA ILE A 336 2.47 -19.42 -2.73
C ILE A 336 3.86 -20.00 -2.96
N THR A 337 4.01 -20.84 -3.98
CA THR A 337 5.31 -21.44 -4.34
C THR A 337 6.30 -20.36 -4.76
N THR A 338 5.86 -19.41 -5.59
CA THR A 338 6.69 -18.28 -6.02
C THR A 338 7.10 -17.41 -4.82
N ALA A 339 6.17 -17.08 -3.93
CA ALA A 339 6.46 -16.26 -2.75
C ALA A 339 7.45 -16.96 -1.81
N LYS A 340 7.29 -18.25 -1.54
CA LYS A 340 8.25 -19.03 -0.73
C LYS A 340 9.63 -19.04 -1.34
N PHE A 341 9.73 -19.35 -2.63
CA PHE A 341 11.00 -19.33 -3.35
C PHE A 341 11.71 -17.95 -3.25
N LEU A 342 10.94 -16.87 -3.41
CA LEU A 342 11.50 -15.53 -3.29
C LEU A 342 11.94 -15.18 -1.85
N LEU A 343 11.27 -15.70 -0.82
CA LEU A 343 11.67 -15.50 0.57
C LEU A 343 12.93 -16.33 0.91
N GLU A 344 13.01 -17.55 0.44
CA GLU A 344 14.17 -18.43 0.66
C GLU A 344 15.46 -17.88 0.01
N ASN A 345 15.32 -17.12 -1.10
CA ASN A 345 16.43 -16.52 -1.83
C ASN A 345 16.65 -15.02 -1.54
N SER A 346 15.97 -14.46 -0.54
CA SER A 346 16.13 -13.04 -0.12
C SER A 346 16.99 -12.93 1.15
N GLY A 347 18.18 -13.53 1.18
CA GLY A 347 19.13 -13.34 2.28
C GLY A 347 19.64 -11.90 2.34
N ASN A 348 19.80 -11.37 3.55
CA ASN A 348 20.53 -10.11 3.79
C ASN A 348 21.92 -10.47 4.34
N GLU A 349 22.97 -10.25 3.55
CA GLU A 349 24.35 -10.59 3.90
C GLU A 349 24.89 -9.74 5.09
N GLU A 350 24.18 -8.67 5.46
CA GLU A 350 24.56 -7.80 6.58
C GLU A 350 24.08 -8.32 7.95
N LEU A 351 23.26 -9.39 7.98
CA LEU A 351 22.71 -9.99 9.19
C LEU A 351 23.46 -11.27 9.56
N ASP A 352 23.61 -11.54 10.85
CA ASP A 352 24.13 -12.82 11.33
C ASP A 352 23.14 -13.98 11.12
N GLU A 353 23.58 -15.22 11.36
CA GLU A 353 22.75 -16.41 11.09
C GLU A 353 21.49 -16.47 11.98
N GLU A 354 21.59 -16.01 13.25
CA GLU A 354 20.44 -16.01 14.18
C GLU A 354 19.41 -14.95 13.77
N GLU A 355 19.86 -13.77 13.41
CA GLU A 355 19.03 -12.68 12.90
C GLU A 355 18.35 -13.06 11.58
N GLN A 356 19.08 -13.70 10.65
CA GLN A 356 18.52 -14.19 9.39
C GLN A 356 17.42 -15.22 9.62
N GLU A 357 17.62 -16.16 10.54
CA GLU A 357 16.61 -17.17 10.88
C GLU A 357 15.38 -16.54 11.54
N GLN A 358 15.57 -15.53 12.40
CA GLN A 358 14.47 -14.79 13.01
C GLN A 358 13.63 -14.06 11.96
N VAL A 359 14.27 -13.31 11.05
CA VAL A 359 13.61 -12.62 9.93
C VAL A 359 12.85 -13.63 9.06
N ARG A 360 13.47 -14.78 8.76
CA ARG A 360 12.84 -15.84 7.94
C ARG A 360 11.56 -16.40 8.59
N ARG A 361 11.56 -16.63 9.91
CA ARG A 361 10.36 -17.06 10.64
C ARG A 361 9.24 -16.03 10.58
N GLN A 362 9.59 -14.75 10.72
CA GLN A 362 8.62 -13.66 10.64
C GLN A 362 8.03 -13.52 9.24
N ASP A 363 8.84 -13.61 8.20
CA ASP A 363 8.40 -13.56 6.82
C ASP A 363 7.47 -14.73 6.48
N GLN A 364 7.73 -15.92 7.03
CA GLN A 364 6.82 -17.06 6.91
C GLN A 364 5.47 -16.79 7.58
N ALA A 365 5.45 -16.17 8.77
CA ALA A 365 4.21 -15.82 9.46
C ALA A 365 3.41 -14.76 8.68
N ARG A 366 4.07 -13.72 8.14
CA ARG A 366 3.46 -12.70 7.28
C ARG A 366 2.88 -13.32 6.01
N LEU A 367 3.62 -14.24 5.37
CA LEU A 367 3.13 -14.95 4.20
C LEU A 367 1.88 -15.78 4.51
N GLN A 368 1.81 -16.44 5.68
CA GLN A 368 0.62 -17.17 6.11
C GLN A 368 -0.58 -16.24 6.31
N ALA A 369 -0.39 -15.06 6.90
CA ALA A 369 -1.44 -14.06 7.04
C ALA A 369 -1.97 -13.60 5.67
N MET A 370 -1.09 -13.37 4.69
CA MET A 370 -1.46 -13.00 3.33
C MET A 370 -2.23 -14.11 2.60
N ILE A 371 -1.81 -15.37 2.76
CA ILE A 371 -2.53 -16.53 2.23
C ILE A 371 -3.93 -16.61 2.84
N GLY A 372 -4.05 -16.43 4.16
CA GLY A 372 -5.34 -16.38 4.86
C GLY A 372 -6.26 -15.27 4.35
N TYR A 373 -5.70 -14.09 4.04
CA TYR A 373 -6.44 -12.99 3.40
C TYR A 373 -6.97 -13.37 2.01
N CYS A 374 -6.13 -13.99 1.18
CA CYS A 374 -6.55 -14.42 -0.16
C CYS A 374 -7.65 -15.48 -0.17
N ARG A 375 -7.78 -16.24 0.90
CA ARG A 375 -8.71 -17.37 1.02
C ARG A 375 -9.94 -17.07 1.87
N THR A 376 -9.97 -15.92 2.54
CA THR A 376 -11.09 -15.57 3.41
C THR A 376 -12.40 -15.46 2.63
N SER A 377 -13.47 -16.01 3.18
CA SER A 377 -14.85 -15.76 2.74
C SER A 377 -15.49 -14.57 3.46
N GLY A 378 -14.87 -14.10 4.55
CA GLY A 378 -15.31 -12.94 5.32
C GLY A 378 -14.99 -11.61 4.63
N CYS A 379 -15.32 -10.50 5.30
CA CYS A 379 -15.05 -9.16 4.79
C CYS A 379 -13.54 -8.93 4.56
N LEU A 380 -13.13 -8.65 3.31
CA LEU A 380 -11.73 -8.40 2.98
C LEU A 380 -11.17 -7.19 3.72
N ARG A 381 -11.93 -6.11 3.79
CA ARG A 381 -11.54 -4.91 4.54
C ARG A 381 -11.41 -5.20 6.04
N GLY A 382 -12.40 -5.89 6.62
CA GLY A 382 -12.36 -6.30 8.02
C GLY A 382 -11.12 -7.13 8.33
N ARG A 383 -10.81 -8.13 7.50
CA ARG A 383 -9.62 -8.97 7.68
C ARG A 383 -8.30 -8.18 7.64
N LEU A 384 -8.24 -7.13 6.80
CA LEU A 384 -7.09 -6.24 6.72
C LEU A 384 -6.98 -5.37 7.99
N LEU A 385 -8.10 -4.81 8.46
CA LEU A 385 -8.15 -3.99 9.67
C LEU A 385 -7.81 -4.79 10.92
N ASP A 386 -8.31 -6.04 11.04
CA ASP A 386 -7.94 -6.97 12.12
C ASP A 386 -6.43 -7.20 12.20
N TYR A 387 -5.78 -7.38 11.04
CA TYR A 387 -4.33 -7.57 10.99
C TYR A 387 -3.55 -6.42 11.61
N PHE A 388 -4.00 -5.18 11.41
CA PHE A 388 -3.41 -3.99 11.99
C PHE A 388 -3.96 -3.64 13.39
N GLY A 389 -4.87 -4.45 13.94
CA GLY A 389 -5.45 -4.26 15.27
C GLY A 389 -6.48 -3.15 15.34
N GLN A 390 -7.15 -2.81 14.22
CA GLN A 390 -8.21 -1.81 14.17
C GLN A 390 -9.58 -2.47 14.22
N ALA A 391 -10.42 -2.03 15.17
CA ALA A 391 -11.80 -2.48 15.27
C ALA A 391 -12.62 -2.07 14.02
N HIS A 392 -13.50 -2.95 13.58
CA HIS A 392 -14.37 -2.72 12.43
C HIS A 392 -15.72 -3.42 12.60
N GLY A 393 -16.70 -3.06 11.75
CA GLY A 393 -17.99 -3.77 11.67
C GLY A 393 -17.88 -5.13 10.95
N PRO A 394 -18.90 -5.96 11.03
CA PRO A 394 -18.90 -7.31 10.45
C PRO A 394 -18.80 -7.32 8.92
N ALA A 395 -19.22 -6.25 8.26
CA ALA A 395 -19.20 -6.10 6.81
C ALA A 395 -18.95 -4.64 6.42
N CYS A 396 -18.12 -4.40 5.41
CA CYS A 396 -17.82 -3.04 4.93
C CYS A 396 -18.74 -2.56 3.79
N GLY A 397 -19.52 -3.45 3.17
CA GLY A 397 -20.35 -3.14 1.99
C GLY A 397 -19.57 -2.75 0.72
N ASN A 398 -18.25 -2.60 0.80
CA ASN A 398 -17.39 -2.12 -0.30
C ASN A 398 -16.16 -3.00 -0.53
N CYS A 399 -16.34 -4.33 -0.54
CA CYS A 399 -15.32 -5.28 -1.00
C CYS A 399 -15.98 -6.41 -1.81
N GLY A 400 -15.17 -7.14 -2.57
CA GLY A 400 -15.65 -8.23 -3.42
C GLY A 400 -16.43 -9.28 -2.66
N ASN A 401 -16.05 -9.58 -1.42
CA ASN A 401 -16.76 -10.51 -0.58
C ASN A 401 -18.10 -9.95 -0.07
N CYS A 402 -18.16 -8.71 0.39
CA CYS A 402 -19.40 -8.08 0.85
C CYS A 402 -20.41 -7.80 -0.28
N ARG A 403 -19.92 -7.47 -1.49
CA ARG A 403 -20.76 -7.22 -2.68
C ARG A 403 -21.08 -8.50 -3.46
N GLY A 404 -20.38 -9.60 -3.18
CA GLY A 404 -20.59 -10.87 -3.85
C GLY A 404 -21.96 -11.47 -3.50
N GLU A 405 -22.64 -12.04 -4.48
CA GLU A 405 -23.76 -12.91 -4.19
C GLU A 405 -23.22 -14.24 -3.65
N TYR A 406 -23.39 -14.45 -2.35
CA TYR A 406 -23.05 -15.71 -1.71
C TYR A 406 -24.30 -16.58 -1.58
N GLN A 407 -24.12 -17.86 -1.84
CA GLN A 407 -25.06 -18.90 -1.47
C GLN A 407 -24.50 -19.64 -0.26
N LEU A 408 -25.30 -19.74 0.80
CA LEU A 408 -24.93 -20.59 1.92
C LEU A 408 -25.00 -22.05 1.48
N GLN A 409 -23.86 -22.70 1.48
CA GLN A 409 -23.73 -24.11 1.19
C GLN A 409 -23.59 -24.88 2.52
N ASP A 410 -24.46 -25.83 2.76
CA ASP A 410 -24.30 -26.76 3.89
C ASP A 410 -23.02 -27.59 3.68
N ILE A 411 -22.07 -27.42 4.56
CA ILE A 411 -20.78 -28.14 4.57
C ILE A 411 -20.63 -29.04 5.80
N THR A 412 -21.71 -29.34 6.49
CA THR A 412 -21.70 -30.15 7.72
C THR A 412 -21.00 -31.50 7.49
N VAL A 413 -21.40 -32.24 6.44
CA VAL A 413 -20.79 -33.54 6.12
C VAL A 413 -19.32 -33.39 5.69
N PRO A 414 -18.92 -32.49 4.78
CA PRO A 414 -17.53 -32.20 4.50
C PRO A 414 -16.70 -31.85 5.74
N ALA A 415 -17.24 -31.04 6.64
CA ALA A 415 -16.58 -30.67 7.90
C ALA A 415 -16.34 -31.89 8.79
N GLN A 416 -17.34 -32.75 8.95
CA GLN A 416 -17.23 -34.00 9.71
C GLN A 416 -16.17 -34.93 9.10
N MET A 417 -16.09 -35.04 7.77
CA MET A 417 -15.05 -35.83 7.09
C MET A 417 -13.64 -35.32 7.40
N ILE A 418 -13.44 -33.99 7.35
CA ILE A 418 -12.14 -33.36 7.63
C ILE A 418 -11.77 -33.55 9.11
N LEU A 419 -12.65 -33.19 10.04
CA LEU A 419 -12.40 -33.31 11.48
C LEU A 419 -12.14 -34.76 11.91
N SER A 420 -12.92 -35.71 11.36
CA SER A 420 -12.71 -37.16 11.57
C SER A 420 -11.36 -37.63 11.02
N CYS A 421 -10.94 -37.10 9.86
CA CYS A 421 -9.64 -37.45 9.27
C CYS A 421 -8.50 -36.96 10.19
N VAL A 422 -8.54 -35.73 10.67
CA VAL A 422 -7.54 -35.18 11.60
C VAL A 422 -7.42 -36.07 12.85
N HIS A 423 -8.56 -36.45 13.43
CA HIS A 423 -8.60 -37.30 14.64
C HIS A 423 -8.04 -38.69 14.39
N ARG A 424 -8.42 -39.33 13.26
CA ARG A 424 -7.95 -40.70 12.90
C ARG A 424 -6.47 -40.75 12.53
N VAL A 425 -5.96 -39.72 11.83
CA VAL A 425 -4.53 -39.61 11.53
C VAL A 425 -3.72 -39.47 12.81
N LYS A 426 -4.16 -38.64 13.78
CA LYS A 426 -3.51 -38.60 15.10
C LYS A 426 -3.57 -39.94 15.83
N GLY A 427 -4.71 -40.63 15.80
CA GLY A 427 -4.86 -41.95 16.41
C GLY A 427 -3.91 -43.00 15.82
N ARG A 428 -3.62 -42.92 14.50
CA ARG A 428 -2.71 -43.83 13.81
C ARG A 428 -1.23 -43.53 14.03
N LEU A 429 -0.86 -42.23 14.01
CA LEU A 429 0.53 -41.76 14.06
C LEU A 429 1.00 -41.34 15.46
N GLY A 430 0.09 -41.05 16.38
CA GLY A 430 0.39 -40.50 17.70
C GLY A 430 0.58 -38.98 17.71
N TYR A 431 0.67 -38.31 16.53
CA TYR A 431 0.87 -36.86 16.39
C TYR A 431 -0.02 -36.29 15.28
N TYR A 432 -0.20 -34.95 15.31
CA TYR A 432 -0.92 -34.22 14.27
C TYR A 432 -0.02 -33.93 13.06
N VAL A 433 -0.63 -33.77 11.90
CA VAL A 433 0.07 -33.54 10.63
C VAL A 433 -0.42 -32.27 9.94
N GLY A 434 0.35 -31.77 8.96
CA GLY A 434 -0.01 -30.58 8.20
C GLY A 434 -1.12 -30.80 7.17
N LYS A 435 -1.76 -29.69 6.75
CA LYS A 435 -2.89 -29.67 5.79
C LYS A 435 -2.62 -30.49 4.51
N THR A 436 -1.40 -30.43 3.97
CA THR A 436 -1.06 -31.10 2.71
C THR A 436 -1.26 -32.61 2.80
N LEU A 437 -0.79 -33.24 3.88
CA LEU A 437 -0.93 -34.71 4.06
C LEU A 437 -2.40 -35.08 4.30
N LEU A 438 -3.16 -34.28 5.08
CA LEU A 438 -4.60 -34.48 5.28
C LEU A 438 -5.38 -34.42 3.97
N VAL A 439 -5.06 -33.45 3.10
CA VAL A 439 -5.68 -33.34 1.75
C VAL A 439 -5.37 -34.57 0.92
N GLN A 440 -4.14 -35.07 0.96
CA GLN A 440 -3.75 -36.30 0.24
C GLN A 440 -4.52 -37.53 0.72
N VAL A 441 -4.69 -37.68 2.03
CA VAL A 441 -5.49 -38.78 2.62
C VAL A 441 -6.96 -38.65 2.21
N LEU A 442 -7.58 -37.50 2.42
CA LEU A 442 -9.00 -37.29 2.09
C LEU A 442 -9.29 -37.48 0.60
N ARG A 443 -8.34 -37.16 -0.27
CA ARG A 443 -8.50 -37.34 -1.71
C ARG A 443 -8.12 -38.73 -2.21
N GLY A 444 -7.59 -39.64 -1.36
CA GLY A 444 -7.17 -40.96 -1.76
C GLY A 444 -5.91 -40.96 -2.64
N SER A 445 -4.94 -40.10 -2.30
CA SER A 445 -3.67 -40.03 -3.03
C SER A 445 -2.81 -41.28 -2.79
N ARG A 446 -2.30 -41.88 -3.86
CA ARG A 446 -1.34 -43.00 -3.83
C ARG A 446 0.11 -42.54 -3.62
N ASN A 447 0.32 -41.37 -2.98
CA ASN A 447 1.66 -40.90 -2.68
C ASN A 447 2.35 -41.85 -1.70
N GLN A 448 3.63 -42.14 -1.94
CA GLN A 448 4.44 -43.05 -1.14
C GLN A 448 4.38 -42.70 0.36
N ARG A 449 4.39 -41.42 0.73
CA ARG A 449 4.28 -41.01 2.13
C ARG A 449 2.96 -41.39 2.79
N VAL A 450 1.85 -41.44 2.04
CA VAL A 450 0.53 -41.85 2.55
C VAL A 450 0.51 -43.33 2.82
N THR A 451 1.07 -44.13 1.89
CA THR A 451 1.14 -45.61 2.01
C THR A 451 2.16 -46.07 3.05
N ASP A 452 3.35 -45.44 3.12
CA ASP A 452 4.38 -45.77 4.10
C ASP A 452 3.90 -45.54 5.55
N LEU A 453 3.05 -44.52 5.76
CA LEU A 453 2.45 -44.23 7.05
C LEU A 453 1.16 -45.02 7.32
N GLY A 454 0.72 -45.88 6.40
CA GLY A 454 -0.49 -46.69 6.52
C GLY A 454 -1.77 -45.88 6.61
N LEU A 455 -1.78 -44.63 6.06
CA LEU A 455 -2.92 -43.74 6.09
C LEU A 455 -3.96 -44.05 5.02
N ASP A 456 -3.62 -44.83 4.02
CA ASP A 456 -4.51 -45.43 3.02
C ASP A 456 -5.50 -46.47 3.60
N GLN A 457 -5.22 -46.99 4.80
CA GLN A 457 -6.09 -47.93 5.52
C GLN A 457 -7.15 -47.22 6.38
N LEU A 458 -7.08 -45.89 6.51
CA LEU A 458 -8.05 -45.15 7.30
C LEU A 458 -9.41 -45.12 6.61
N SER A 459 -10.49 -45.25 7.38
CA SER A 459 -11.86 -45.14 6.84
C SER A 459 -12.19 -43.75 6.24
N THR A 460 -11.33 -42.78 6.48
CA THR A 460 -11.44 -41.41 5.88
C THR A 460 -10.62 -41.26 4.60
N TYR A 461 -9.87 -42.31 4.18
CA TYR A 461 -9.12 -42.29 2.94
C TYR A 461 -10.03 -42.22 1.71
N GLY A 462 -9.81 -41.26 0.85
CA GLY A 462 -10.53 -41.08 -0.41
C GLY A 462 -11.97 -40.57 -0.29
N LEU A 463 -12.47 -40.23 0.90
CA LEU A 463 -13.84 -39.73 1.08
C LEU A 463 -14.15 -38.45 0.28
N MET A 464 -13.13 -37.66 -0.02
CA MET A 464 -13.24 -36.41 -0.78
C MET A 464 -12.53 -36.52 -2.15
N SER A 465 -12.43 -37.70 -2.74
CA SER A 465 -11.75 -37.93 -4.01
C SER A 465 -12.31 -37.14 -5.19
N ARG A 466 -13.64 -36.84 -5.16
CA ARG A 466 -14.33 -36.08 -6.20
C ARG A 466 -14.08 -34.58 -6.12
N LEU A 467 -13.61 -34.05 -4.98
CA LEU A 467 -13.34 -32.62 -4.82
C LEU A 467 -11.92 -32.28 -5.24
N PRO A 468 -11.68 -31.15 -5.92
CA PRO A 468 -10.34 -30.63 -6.17
C PRO A 468 -9.57 -30.41 -4.86
N ALA A 469 -8.24 -30.57 -4.87
CA ALA A 469 -7.40 -30.38 -3.68
C ALA A 469 -7.56 -28.96 -3.08
N GLU A 470 -7.74 -27.99 -3.92
CA GLU A 470 -7.92 -26.58 -3.51
C GLU A 470 -9.25 -26.39 -2.75
N GLN A 471 -10.31 -27.07 -3.18
CA GLN A 471 -11.61 -26.99 -2.51
C GLN A 471 -11.58 -27.64 -1.12
N VAL A 472 -10.83 -28.75 -0.98
CA VAL A 472 -10.62 -29.39 0.34
C VAL A 472 -9.80 -28.47 1.26
N ARG A 473 -8.81 -27.75 0.72
CA ARG A 473 -8.05 -26.75 1.48
C ARG A 473 -8.92 -25.57 1.91
N THR A 474 -9.75 -25.05 1.01
CA THR A 474 -10.69 -23.97 1.33
C THR A 474 -11.63 -24.35 2.48
N LEU A 475 -12.14 -25.59 2.49
CA LEU A 475 -12.96 -26.08 3.61
C LEU A 475 -12.16 -26.16 4.92
N MET A 476 -10.89 -26.61 4.89
CA MET A 476 -10.02 -26.62 6.09
C MET A 476 -9.72 -25.21 6.59
N ASP A 477 -9.44 -24.27 5.67
CA ASP A 477 -9.17 -22.87 6.02
C ASP A 477 -10.42 -22.20 6.61
N PHE A 478 -11.60 -22.52 6.10
CA PHE A 478 -12.86 -22.08 6.67
C PHE A 478 -13.09 -22.63 8.08
N LEU A 479 -12.86 -23.93 8.29
CA LEU A 479 -12.96 -24.55 9.63
C LEU A 479 -11.97 -23.93 10.63
N GLU A 480 -10.82 -23.49 10.16
CA GLU A 480 -9.84 -22.80 10.98
C GLU A 480 -10.29 -21.37 11.30
N SER A 481 -10.84 -20.62 10.35
CA SER A 481 -11.37 -19.27 10.57
C SER A 481 -12.56 -19.24 11.52
N GLU A 482 -13.39 -20.28 11.48
CA GLU A 482 -14.55 -20.45 12.39
C GLU A 482 -14.13 -21.07 13.76
N GLY A 483 -12.85 -21.32 13.97
CA GLY A 483 -12.32 -21.81 15.24
C GLY A 483 -12.55 -23.28 15.54
N TYR A 484 -12.93 -24.11 14.57
CA TYR A 484 -13.04 -25.57 14.73
C TYR A 484 -11.71 -26.30 14.59
N LEU A 485 -10.77 -25.70 13.85
CA LEU A 485 -9.38 -26.15 13.70
C LEU A 485 -8.43 -25.02 14.08
N ARG A 486 -7.20 -25.37 14.45
CA ARG A 486 -6.09 -24.43 14.63
C ARG A 486 -4.81 -24.99 14.04
N THR A 487 -3.97 -24.15 13.48
CA THR A 487 -2.62 -24.53 13.06
C THR A 487 -1.66 -24.29 14.23
N ASN A 488 -0.90 -25.32 14.61
CA ASN A 488 0.17 -25.19 15.60
C ASN A 488 1.33 -24.38 14.98
N PRO A 489 1.73 -23.25 15.59
CA PRO A 489 2.73 -22.37 15.00
C PRO A 489 4.14 -22.98 14.94
N LEU A 490 4.48 -23.90 15.85
CA LEU A 490 5.82 -24.50 15.93
C LEU A 490 6.03 -25.61 14.88
N HIS A 491 4.97 -26.38 14.58
CA HIS A 491 5.08 -27.58 13.74
C HIS A 491 4.25 -27.50 12.46
N ALA A 492 3.52 -26.41 12.23
CA ALA A 492 2.58 -26.24 11.12
C ALA A 492 1.58 -27.40 10.97
N THR A 493 1.23 -28.06 12.08
CA THR A 493 0.25 -29.15 12.14
C THR A 493 -1.14 -28.62 12.39
N LEU A 494 -2.15 -29.31 11.84
CA LEU A 494 -3.55 -28.92 11.98
C LEU A 494 -4.19 -29.72 13.13
N GLU A 495 -4.69 -29.03 14.14
CA GLU A 495 -5.25 -29.58 15.36
C GLU A 495 -6.72 -29.21 15.53
N PRO A 496 -7.60 -30.11 16.00
CA PRO A 496 -8.98 -29.75 16.31
C PRO A 496 -9.04 -28.96 17.62
N THR A 497 -9.96 -27.99 17.68
CA THR A 497 -10.28 -27.28 18.91
C THR A 497 -11.42 -28.00 19.67
N PRO A 498 -11.72 -27.64 20.93
CA PRO A 498 -12.88 -28.18 21.63
C PRO A 498 -14.21 -27.93 20.90
N ALA A 499 -14.31 -26.85 20.10
CA ALA A 499 -15.51 -26.55 19.29
C ALA A 499 -15.79 -27.61 18.22
N ALA A 500 -14.78 -28.32 17.72
CA ALA A 500 -14.95 -29.40 16.74
C ALA A 500 -15.90 -30.52 17.21
N ALA A 501 -15.96 -30.74 18.53
CA ALA A 501 -16.86 -31.72 19.11
C ALA A 501 -18.35 -31.43 18.84
N LYS A 502 -18.73 -30.18 18.70
CA LYS A 502 -20.10 -29.78 18.40
C LYS A 502 -20.56 -30.30 17.03
N ILE A 503 -19.70 -30.20 16.01
CA ILE A 503 -19.98 -30.72 14.66
C ILE A 503 -19.93 -32.24 14.63
N LEU A 504 -18.93 -32.86 15.31
CA LEU A 504 -18.71 -34.31 15.26
C LEU A 504 -19.76 -35.10 16.05
N PHE A 505 -20.19 -34.59 17.22
CA PHE A 505 -20.95 -35.37 18.19
C PHE A 505 -22.29 -34.76 18.60
N GLN A 506 -22.49 -33.43 18.41
CA GLN A 506 -23.70 -32.74 18.84
C GLN A 506 -24.62 -32.35 17.68
N GLY A 507 -24.28 -32.70 16.44
CA GLY A 507 -25.12 -32.47 15.26
C GLY A 507 -25.25 -31.00 14.84
N GLU A 508 -24.34 -30.13 15.27
CA GLU A 508 -24.32 -28.74 14.85
C GLU A 508 -24.14 -28.63 13.33
N LYS A 509 -25.06 -27.93 12.67
CA LYS A 509 -25.00 -27.70 11.23
C LYS A 509 -24.06 -26.56 10.93
N LEU A 510 -23.24 -26.71 9.90
CA LEU A 510 -22.29 -25.71 9.46
C LEU A 510 -22.54 -25.33 8.00
N SER A 511 -22.73 -24.04 7.75
CA SER A 511 -22.89 -23.50 6.41
C SER A 511 -21.75 -22.55 6.07
N MET A 512 -21.18 -22.68 4.88
CA MET A 512 -20.14 -21.82 4.35
C MET A 512 -20.70 -20.92 3.25
N PRO A 513 -20.42 -19.61 3.27
CA PRO A 513 -20.75 -18.75 2.14
C PRO A 513 -19.85 -19.09 0.96
N VAL A 514 -20.45 -19.55 -0.14
CA VAL A 514 -19.76 -19.84 -1.41
C VAL A 514 -20.20 -18.83 -2.44
N ARG A 515 -19.26 -18.19 -3.12
CA ARG A 515 -19.53 -17.20 -4.17
C ARG A 515 -20.26 -17.88 -5.34
N LYS A 516 -21.38 -17.31 -5.79
CA LYS A 516 -22.03 -17.76 -7.02
C LYS A 516 -21.11 -17.45 -8.19
N ASP A 517 -20.67 -18.49 -8.91
CA ASP A 517 -19.90 -18.33 -10.13
C ASP A 517 -20.75 -17.67 -11.21
N ARG A 518 -20.42 -16.43 -11.56
CA ARG A 518 -21.06 -15.69 -12.67
C ARG A 518 -20.69 -16.21 -14.07
N ALA A 519 -19.98 -17.31 -14.20
CA ALA A 519 -19.50 -17.85 -15.47
C ALA A 519 -20.61 -18.30 -16.44
N GLY A 520 -21.89 -18.39 -15.97
CA GLY A 520 -23.04 -18.80 -16.81
C GLY A 520 -23.98 -17.68 -17.24
N GLU A 521 -23.99 -16.52 -16.57
CA GLU A 521 -25.00 -15.48 -16.76
C GLU A 521 -24.54 -14.21 -17.49
N ALA A 522 -23.24 -14.01 -17.68
CA ALA A 522 -22.69 -12.84 -18.38
C ALA A 522 -23.07 -12.77 -19.89
N ARG A 523 -23.72 -13.79 -20.44
CA ARG A 523 -24.26 -13.77 -21.82
C ARG A 523 -25.70 -13.30 -21.94
N ARG A 524 -26.42 -13.03 -20.85
CA ARG A 524 -27.86 -12.65 -20.89
C ARG A 524 -28.23 -11.32 -20.21
N ALA A 525 -27.34 -10.65 -19.52
CA ALA A 525 -27.63 -9.36 -18.87
C ALA A 525 -26.92 -8.21 -19.59
N GLY A 526 -27.38 -7.91 -20.81
CA GLY A 526 -27.23 -6.58 -21.37
C GLY A 526 -28.06 -5.58 -20.56
N ARG A 527 -27.40 -4.49 -20.10
CA ARG A 527 -28.02 -3.24 -19.65
C ARG A 527 -29.04 -3.30 -18.50
N LYS A 528 -28.58 -3.11 -17.29
CA LYS A 528 -29.19 -2.16 -16.36
C LYS A 528 -28.05 -1.51 -15.56
N LYS A 529 -27.66 -0.31 -15.96
CA LYS A 529 -26.86 0.62 -15.16
C LYS A 529 -27.72 1.03 -13.97
N THR A 530 -27.32 0.67 -12.75
CA THR A 530 -27.75 1.37 -11.56
C THR A 530 -26.89 2.63 -11.47
N ALA A 531 -27.53 3.77 -11.66
CA ALA A 531 -26.96 5.08 -11.48
C ALA A 531 -26.56 5.26 -10.01
N ALA A 532 -25.25 5.29 -9.73
CA ALA A 532 -24.73 6.09 -8.65
C ALA A 532 -24.75 7.54 -9.18
N SER A 533 -25.14 8.47 -8.35
CA SER A 533 -25.27 9.89 -8.65
C SER A 533 -24.02 10.42 -9.38
N SER A 534 -24.14 10.58 -10.69
CA SER A 534 -23.20 11.33 -11.49
C SER A 534 -23.39 12.82 -11.18
N PRO A 535 -22.33 13.64 -11.12
CA PRO A 535 -22.47 15.08 -11.17
C PRO A 535 -23.23 15.48 -12.45
N ALA A 536 -23.82 16.67 -12.42
CA ALA A 536 -24.58 17.19 -13.56
C ALA A 536 -23.72 17.15 -14.87
N PRO A 537 -24.29 16.89 -16.03
CA PRO A 537 -23.53 16.78 -17.30
C PRO A 537 -22.60 17.97 -17.59
N GLU A 538 -22.98 19.15 -17.17
CA GLU A 538 -22.22 20.41 -17.31
C GLU A 538 -20.90 20.42 -16.53
N ALA A 539 -20.85 19.80 -15.36
CA ALA A 539 -19.62 19.71 -14.55
C ALA A 539 -18.60 18.69 -15.10
N GLU A 540 -19.03 17.66 -15.80
CA GLU A 540 -18.13 16.70 -16.45
C GLU A 540 -17.40 17.31 -17.65
N ASP A 541 -18.05 18.19 -18.40
CA ASP A 541 -17.47 18.87 -19.56
C ASP A 541 -16.50 19.99 -19.13
N LEU A 542 -16.83 20.80 -18.11
CA LEU A 542 -15.91 21.81 -17.53
C LEU A 542 -14.68 21.12 -16.89
N PHE A 543 -14.88 20.04 -16.15
CA PHE A 543 -13.76 19.27 -15.60
C PHE A 543 -12.79 18.80 -16.69
N SER A 544 -13.33 18.36 -17.85
CA SER A 544 -12.53 17.92 -18.99
C SER A 544 -11.73 19.07 -19.62
N ALA A 545 -12.32 20.26 -19.71
CA ALA A 545 -11.64 21.47 -20.18
C ALA A 545 -10.50 21.88 -19.24
N LEU A 546 -10.77 21.93 -17.91
CA LEU A 546 -9.76 22.23 -16.90
C LEU A 546 -8.62 21.20 -16.87
N ARG A 547 -8.94 19.92 -17.10
CA ARG A 547 -7.94 18.87 -17.24
C ARG A 547 -7.03 19.07 -18.44
N ALA A 548 -7.56 19.56 -19.56
CA ALA A 548 -6.76 19.89 -20.76
C ALA A 548 -5.80 21.06 -20.47
N VAL A 549 -6.26 22.13 -19.84
CA VAL A 549 -5.43 23.27 -19.39
C VAL A 549 -4.31 22.80 -18.47
N ARG A 550 -4.65 22.02 -17.43
CA ARG A 550 -3.67 21.45 -16.52
C ARG A 550 -2.60 20.63 -17.24
N THR A 551 -3.02 19.80 -18.19
CA THR A 551 -2.10 18.94 -18.94
C THR A 551 -1.15 19.77 -19.80
N ARG A 552 -1.63 20.82 -20.45
CA ARG A 552 -0.81 21.77 -21.23
C ARG A 552 0.23 22.45 -20.33
N LEU A 553 -0.20 23.06 -19.23
CA LEU A 553 0.69 23.75 -18.29
C LEU A 553 1.74 22.80 -17.67
N ALA A 554 1.33 21.59 -17.35
CA ALA A 554 2.24 20.57 -16.85
C ALA A 554 3.32 20.17 -17.86
N GLN A 555 2.96 20.10 -19.16
CA GLN A 555 3.92 19.82 -20.25
C GLN A 555 4.87 21.00 -20.47
N GLU A 556 4.37 22.22 -20.49
CA GLU A 556 5.18 23.45 -20.64
C GLU A 556 6.23 23.57 -19.52
N GLU A 557 5.86 23.24 -18.28
CA GLU A 557 6.76 23.29 -17.13
C GLU A 557 7.57 22.00 -16.91
N ASN A 558 7.36 20.99 -17.73
CA ASN A 558 7.96 19.67 -17.57
C ASN A 558 7.74 19.07 -16.17
N VAL A 559 6.47 19.03 -15.74
CA VAL A 559 6.06 18.50 -14.43
C VAL A 559 4.86 17.56 -14.57
N PRO A 560 4.69 16.61 -13.64
CA PRO A 560 3.47 15.82 -13.57
C PRO A 560 2.22 16.68 -13.38
N ALA A 561 1.13 16.35 -14.05
CA ALA A 561 -0.11 17.14 -14.04
C ALA A 561 -0.68 17.37 -12.63
N TYR A 562 -0.55 16.39 -11.73
CA TYR A 562 -1.03 16.52 -10.34
C TYR A 562 -0.22 17.51 -9.48
N VAL A 563 0.98 17.88 -9.92
CA VAL A 563 1.80 18.91 -9.25
C VAL A 563 1.23 20.31 -9.48
N VAL A 564 0.64 20.54 -10.66
CA VAL A 564 -0.12 21.78 -10.93
C VAL A 564 -1.35 21.78 -10.03
N PHE A 565 -2.32 20.90 -10.29
CA PHE A 565 -3.49 20.70 -9.43
C PHE A 565 -3.92 19.22 -9.43
N SER A 566 -4.44 18.73 -8.29
CA SER A 566 -4.99 17.39 -8.18
C SER A 566 -6.34 17.26 -8.92
N ASN A 567 -6.79 16.04 -9.19
CA ASN A 567 -8.13 15.82 -9.74
C ASN A 567 -9.22 16.33 -8.79
N ALA A 568 -9.05 16.17 -7.48
CA ALA A 568 -9.98 16.70 -6.48
C ALA A 568 -10.05 18.23 -6.53
N THR A 569 -8.92 18.91 -6.72
CA THR A 569 -8.88 20.38 -6.93
C THR A 569 -9.61 20.78 -8.20
N LEU A 570 -9.42 20.06 -9.32
CA LEU A 570 -10.14 20.35 -10.56
C LEU A 570 -11.64 20.06 -10.45
N ALA A 571 -12.04 19.05 -9.68
CA ALA A 571 -13.46 18.76 -9.43
C ALA A 571 -14.12 19.87 -8.62
N ASP A 572 -13.48 20.32 -7.54
CA ASP A 572 -13.94 21.45 -6.73
C ASP A 572 -13.97 22.76 -7.55
N MET A 573 -12.99 22.95 -8.44
CA MET A 573 -12.93 24.06 -9.39
C MET A 573 -14.11 24.02 -10.40
N ALA A 574 -14.44 22.84 -10.91
CA ALA A 574 -15.55 22.66 -11.84
C ALA A 574 -16.91 22.85 -11.14
N GLU A 575 -17.03 22.45 -9.87
CA GLU A 575 -18.24 22.63 -9.08
C GLU A 575 -18.46 24.11 -8.71
N LYS A 576 -17.41 24.81 -8.28
CA LYS A 576 -17.47 26.21 -7.84
C LYS A 576 -17.47 27.20 -9.01
N ALA A 577 -16.89 26.81 -10.15
CA ALA A 577 -16.72 27.64 -11.36
C ALA A 577 -16.27 29.08 -11.05
N PRO A 578 -15.11 29.30 -10.38
CA PRO A 578 -14.67 30.60 -9.91
C PRO A 578 -14.47 31.57 -11.09
N ARG A 579 -14.86 32.83 -10.90
CA ARG A 579 -14.74 33.91 -11.91
C ARG A 579 -13.70 34.97 -11.53
N THR A 580 -13.32 35.02 -10.27
CA THR A 580 -12.33 35.97 -9.74
C THR A 580 -11.18 35.24 -9.07
N MET A 581 -10.05 35.94 -8.88
CA MET A 581 -8.89 35.34 -8.19
C MET A 581 -9.22 35.03 -6.72
N ASP A 582 -10.08 35.83 -6.08
CA ASP A 582 -10.50 35.56 -4.70
C ASP A 582 -11.33 34.28 -4.62
N GLU A 583 -12.30 34.10 -5.52
CA GLU A 583 -13.08 32.85 -5.62
C GLU A 583 -12.19 31.65 -5.98
N PHE A 584 -11.13 31.88 -6.78
CA PHE A 584 -10.17 30.82 -7.12
C PHE A 584 -9.34 30.36 -5.92
N LEU A 585 -9.01 31.25 -5.00
CA LEU A 585 -8.37 30.94 -3.73
C LEU A 585 -9.26 30.16 -2.76
N ASP A 586 -10.59 30.20 -2.94
CA ASP A 586 -11.54 29.40 -2.17
C ASP A 586 -11.64 27.94 -2.66
N VAL A 587 -11.00 27.61 -3.78
CA VAL A 587 -10.95 26.23 -4.28
C VAL A 587 -9.99 25.39 -3.44
N THR A 588 -10.45 24.24 -2.99
CA THR A 588 -9.64 23.32 -2.17
C THR A 588 -8.38 22.87 -2.90
N GLY A 589 -7.21 23.07 -2.28
CA GLY A 589 -5.91 22.71 -2.86
C GLY A 589 -5.29 23.79 -3.75
N VAL A 590 -5.87 25.01 -3.76
CA VAL A 590 -5.31 26.20 -4.37
C VAL A 590 -4.71 27.09 -3.27
N GLY A 591 -3.38 27.14 -3.18
CA GLY A 591 -2.64 28.05 -2.33
C GLY A 591 -2.25 29.32 -3.10
N GLU A 592 -1.91 30.42 -2.38
CA GLU A 592 -1.57 31.70 -2.97
C GLU A 592 -0.47 31.64 -4.04
N VAL A 593 0.58 30.83 -3.80
CA VAL A 593 1.69 30.63 -4.75
C VAL A 593 1.20 30.02 -6.06
N LYS A 594 0.33 29.01 -5.99
CA LYS A 594 -0.23 28.34 -7.17
C LYS A 594 -1.29 29.21 -7.86
N ALA A 595 -2.08 29.96 -7.10
CA ALA A 595 -3.03 30.92 -7.64
C ALA A 595 -2.34 32.02 -8.45
N ALA A 596 -1.29 32.62 -7.90
CA ALA A 596 -0.49 33.62 -8.61
C ALA A 596 0.18 33.06 -9.89
N ARG A 597 0.53 31.77 -9.90
CA ARG A 597 1.24 31.14 -11.04
C ARG A 597 0.31 30.65 -12.14
N TYR A 598 -0.81 30.06 -11.80
CA TYR A 598 -1.69 29.34 -12.71
C TYR A 598 -3.11 29.93 -12.80
N GLY A 599 -3.51 30.77 -11.85
CA GLY A 599 -4.89 31.21 -11.70
C GLY A 599 -5.47 31.86 -12.94
N GLU A 600 -4.73 32.76 -13.61
CA GLU A 600 -5.19 33.45 -14.82
C GLU A 600 -5.58 32.49 -15.95
N GLU A 601 -4.78 31.40 -16.17
CA GLU A 601 -5.04 30.42 -17.23
C GLU A 601 -6.29 29.58 -16.95
N PHE A 602 -6.49 29.21 -15.68
CA PHE A 602 -7.68 28.45 -15.28
C PHE A 602 -8.94 29.32 -15.29
N LEU A 603 -8.87 30.56 -14.77
CA LEU A 603 -10.00 31.51 -14.81
C LEU A 603 -10.42 31.83 -16.24
N ARG A 604 -9.45 32.00 -17.15
CA ARG A 604 -9.74 32.21 -18.58
C ARG A 604 -10.48 31.00 -19.16
N ALA A 605 -10.02 29.78 -18.90
CA ALA A 605 -10.65 28.56 -19.39
C ALA A 605 -12.08 28.38 -18.85
N ILE A 606 -12.31 28.75 -17.57
CA ILE A 606 -13.65 28.72 -16.97
C ILE A 606 -14.56 29.75 -17.64
N ALA A 607 -14.06 30.97 -17.86
CA ALA A 607 -14.84 32.04 -18.53
C ALA A 607 -15.18 31.65 -19.97
N GLU A 608 -14.21 31.13 -20.75
CA GLU A 608 -14.43 30.68 -22.12
C GLU A 608 -15.46 29.53 -22.19
N TYR A 609 -15.45 28.62 -21.22
CA TYR A 609 -16.42 27.55 -21.13
C TYR A 609 -17.83 28.08 -20.83
N LEU A 610 -17.96 28.93 -19.83
CA LEU A 610 -19.25 29.51 -19.41
C LEU A 610 -19.84 30.44 -20.48
N ASP A 611 -19.00 31.14 -21.27
CA ASP A 611 -19.45 32.01 -22.35
C ASP A 611 -19.90 31.20 -23.60
N GLN A 612 -19.43 29.96 -23.79
CA GLN A 612 -19.86 29.07 -24.87
C GLN A 612 -21.26 28.45 -24.59
N ASP A 613 -21.67 28.37 -23.33
CA ASP A 613 -22.99 27.84 -22.92
C ASP A 613 -24.08 28.93 -22.80
N CYS A 614 -23.79 30.21 -23.15
CA CYS A 614 -24.81 31.27 -23.26
C CYS A 614 -25.27 31.36 -24.72
N PRO A 615 -26.52 30.91 -25.08
CA PRO A 615 -27.04 30.99 -26.45
C PRO A 615 -27.33 32.44 -26.87
#